data_f78d0b9574a8b73ab265e86921fa69e0
#
_entry.id   f78d0b9574a8b73ab265e86921fa69e0
#
_cell.length_a   1.000
_cell.length_b   1.000
_cell.length_c   1.000
_cell.angle_alpha   90.00
_cell.angle_beta   90.00
_cell.angle_gamma   90.00
#
_symmetry.space_group_name_H-M   'P 1'
#
loop_
_entity.id
_entity.type
_entity.pdbx_description
1 polymer ?
#
loop_
_entity_poly.entity_id
_entity_poly.type
_entity_poly.pdbx_seq_one_letter_code
_entity_poly.pdbx_strand_id
1 'polypeptide(L)'
;MLVIALFVFILCLVLAIHIAYPLLLKRLSKKCTSLIAEDEYKNSTSLSEIPNVSILIPVYNEERDIERRLDNILESDYPRNKLEIVVIDSGSMDKTRTIIESHFQDTVTLITEQERQGKAHAINLGLQRCKGEIIILTDGTTLYDKRTIRQLVDSFKDVRVGAVSAIYDVPNREESHVSESEYKFWLYKDGIRMLESSTHSTSWLSGEACAFRSGILSKVDEDTLADDSNIALQIISKGHRVIVNQDARFVERSPTQFFDYFRIKSRRALGGLIETLRFRSLLFNPQHGYFGKIIYPYRMFVCLVSPILTCVLIGMLVLTIMEIVSSIGVLASVIIGIGVISTVFLARGSITTFIYTQLITIIALFWLVRGNKDVRWTRSKTR
;
A
#
# COMPACT_ATOMS: atom_id res chain seq x y z
N MET A 1 34.25 -18.50 -14.06
CA MET A 1 33.21 -18.83 -15.07
C MET A 1 31.92 -19.38 -14.46
N LEU A 2 31.95 -20.38 -13.56
CA LEU A 2 30.71 -20.90 -12.94
C LEU A 2 29.95 -19.86 -12.12
N VAL A 3 30.66 -19.04 -11.34
CA VAL A 3 30.06 -17.95 -10.53
C VAL A 3 29.33 -16.92 -11.42
N ILE A 4 29.96 -16.54 -12.52
CA ILE A 4 29.37 -15.58 -13.49
C ILE A 4 28.12 -16.18 -14.15
N ALA A 5 28.17 -17.45 -14.57
CA ALA A 5 27.04 -18.12 -15.18
C ALA A 5 25.84 -18.22 -14.20
N LEU A 6 26.10 -18.57 -12.93
CA LEU A 6 25.08 -18.65 -11.90
C LEU A 6 24.52 -17.25 -11.54
N PHE A 7 25.36 -16.23 -11.47
CA PHE A 7 24.94 -14.84 -11.29
C PHE A 7 23.98 -14.41 -12.39
N VAL A 8 24.36 -14.59 -13.66
CA VAL A 8 23.50 -14.24 -14.80
C VAL A 8 22.19 -15.02 -14.77
N PHE A 9 22.24 -16.32 -14.46
CA PHE A 9 21.04 -17.16 -14.37
C PHE A 9 20.05 -16.64 -13.29
N ILE A 10 20.53 -16.37 -12.07
CA ILE A 10 19.68 -15.89 -10.98
C ILE A 10 19.14 -14.49 -11.31
N LEU A 11 19.97 -13.60 -11.87
CA LEU A 11 19.55 -12.27 -12.30
C LEU A 11 18.42 -12.35 -13.35
N CYS A 12 18.62 -13.17 -14.39
CA CYS A 12 17.61 -13.39 -15.42
C CYS A 12 16.32 -13.98 -14.84
N LEU A 13 16.42 -14.91 -13.89
CA LEU A 13 15.26 -15.50 -13.22
C LEU A 13 14.45 -14.45 -12.45
N VAL A 14 15.11 -13.62 -11.64
CA VAL A 14 14.46 -12.54 -10.88
C VAL A 14 13.78 -11.55 -11.82
N LEU A 15 14.48 -11.08 -12.85
CA LEU A 15 13.93 -10.16 -13.84
C LEU A 15 12.77 -10.79 -14.63
N ALA A 16 12.90 -12.05 -15.04
CA ALA A 16 11.86 -12.76 -15.77
C ALA A 16 10.55 -12.85 -14.95
N ILE A 17 10.62 -13.13 -13.66
CA ILE A 17 9.44 -13.21 -12.79
C ILE A 17 8.77 -11.83 -12.68
N HIS A 18 9.54 -10.75 -12.49
CA HIS A 18 9.01 -9.39 -12.41
C HIS A 18 8.38 -8.91 -13.72
N ILE A 19 8.87 -9.39 -14.88
CA ILE A 19 8.30 -9.06 -16.20
C ILE A 19 7.13 -9.99 -16.55
N ALA A 20 7.27 -11.28 -16.28
CA ALA A 20 6.25 -12.28 -16.63
C ALA A 20 4.94 -12.08 -15.84
N TYR A 21 5.04 -11.67 -14.56
CA TYR A 21 3.87 -11.48 -13.73
C TYR A 21 2.86 -10.46 -14.28
N PRO A 22 3.23 -9.19 -14.56
CA PRO A 22 2.28 -8.24 -15.15
C PRO A 22 1.77 -8.67 -16.53
N LEU A 23 2.59 -9.35 -17.33
CA LEU A 23 2.15 -9.88 -18.63
C LEU A 23 1.12 -11.01 -18.47
N LEU A 24 1.32 -11.89 -17.49
CA LEU A 24 0.37 -12.94 -17.14
C LEU A 24 -0.94 -12.32 -16.64
N LEU A 25 -0.89 -11.37 -15.71
CA LEU A 25 -2.08 -10.67 -15.24
C LEU A 25 -2.83 -9.97 -16.38
N LYS A 26 -2.12 -9.32 -17.30
CA LYS A 26 -2.73 -8.66 -18.47
C LYS A 26 -3.47 -9.65 -19.38
N ARG A 27 -2.98 -10.88 -19.50
CA ARG A 27 -3.69 -11.95 -20.23
C ARG A 27 -4.91 -12.45 -19.48
N LEU A 28 -4.75 -12.68 -18.17
CA LEU A 28 -5.84 -13.17 -17.31
C LEU A 28 -6.94 -12.13 -17.14
N SER A 29 -6.61 -10.87 -16.96
CA SER A 29 -7.60 -9.80 -16.80
C SER A 29 -8.54 -9.70 -17.99
N LYS A 30 -8.03 -9.81 -19.23
CA LYS A 30 -8.88 -9.82 -20.43
C LYS A 30 -9.91 -10.96 -20.42
N LYS A 31 -9.52 -12.15 -19.93
CA LYS A 31 -10.42 -13.31 -19.81
C LYS A 31 -11.41 -13.14 -18.65
N CYS A 32 -10.94 -12.59 -17.52
CA CYS A 32 -11.79 -12.42 -16.34
C CYS A 32 -12.78 -11.28 -16.49
N THR A 33 -12.44 -10.19 -17.19
CA THR A 33 -13.36 -9.06 -17.41
C THR A 33 -14.62 -9.50 -18.18
N SER A 34 -14.49 -10.38 -19.19
CA SER A 34 -15.66 -10.92 -19.88
C SER A 34 -16.56 -11.77 -18.99
N LEU A 35 -15.96 -12.59 -18.12
CA LEU A 35 -16.71 -13.44 -17.18
C LEU A 35 -17.35 -12.60 -16.06
N ILE A 36 -16.67 -11.57 -15.57
CA ILE A 36 -17.17 -10.66 -14.54
C ILE A 36 -18.37 -9.86 -15.07
N ALA A 37 -18.31 -9.36 -16.32
CA ALA A 37 -19.39 -8.62 -16.94
C ALA A 37 -20.66 -9.49 -17.13
N GLU A 38 -20.52 -10.77 -17.45
CA GLU A 38 -21.65 -11.70 -17.53
C GLU A 38 -22.28 -11.98 -16.16
N ASP A 39 -21.46 -12.08 -15.10
CA ASP A 39 -21.91 -12.28 -13.73
C ASP A 39 -22.50 -10.99 -13.12
N GLU A 40 -21.96 -9.81 -13.43
CA GLU A 40 -22.51 -8.52 -13.01
C GLU A 40 -23.93 -8.31 -13.56
N TYR A 41 -24.18 -8.70 -14.82
CA TYR A 41 -25.53 -8.66 -15.41
C TYR A 41 -26.52 -9.58 -14.66
N LYS A 42 -26.06 -10.70 -14.12
CA LYS A 42 -26.91 -11.67 -13.40
C LYS A 42 -27.11 -11.32 -11.91
N ASN A 43 -26.14 -10.65 -11.29
CA ASN A 43 -26.09 -10.44 -9.82
C ASN A 43 -26.13 -8.96 -9.41
N SER A 44 -26.43 -8.03 -10.33
CA SER A 44 -26.60 -6.62 -9.98
C SER A 44 -27.85 -6.46 -9.12
N THR A 45 -27.68 -6.54 -7.81
CA THR A 45 -28.60 -5.85 -6.90
C THR A 45 -28.30 -4.37 -7.10
N SER A 46 -29.22 -3.68 -7.79
CA SER A 46 -29.18 -2.23 -7.82
C SER A 46 -29.19 -1.77 -6.37
N LEU A 47 -28.09 -1.21 -5.90
CA LEU A 47 -28.15 -0.28 -4.76
C LEU A 47 -29.04 0.86 -5.27
N SER A 48 -30.35 0.70 -5.10
CA SER A 48 -31.36 1.69 -5.52
C SER A 48 -31.30 2.92 -4.64
N GLU A 49 -30.63 2.83 -3.49
CA GLU A 49 -30.43 3.91 -2.53
C GLU A 49 -28.94 4.15 -2.29
N ILE A 50 -28.59 5.43 -2.16
CA ILE A 50 -27.24 5.86 -1.75
C ILE A 50 -27.01 5.36 -0.32
N PRO A 51 -26.01 4.47 -0.04
CA PRO A 51 -25.80 3.89 1.28
C PRO A 51 -25.31 4.93 2.30
N ASN A 52 -25.49 4.63 3.58
CA ASN A 52 -24.85 5.39 4.64
C ASN A 52 -23.35 5.07 4.70
N VAL A 53 -22.53 6.11 4.81
CA VAL A 53 -21.07 6.02 4.85
C VAL A 53 -20.54 6.60 6.14
N SER A 54 -19.65 5.88 6.81
CA SER A 54 -18.85 6.41 7.93
C SER A 54 -17.42 6.66 7.46
N ILE A 55 -16.93 7.89 7.61
CA ILE A 55 -15.51 8.23 7.40
C ILE A 55 -14.80 8.08 8.75
N LEU A 56 -13.87 7.15 8.83
CA LEU A 56 -13.08 6.89 10.04
C LEU A 56 -11.68 7.48 9.89
N ILE A 57 -11.32 8.37 10.80
CA ILE A 57 -10.06 9.13 10.78
C ILE A 57 -9.33 8.97 12.11
N PRO A 58 -8.38 8.05 12.24
CA PRO A 58 -7.46 8.02 13.38
C PRO A 58 -6.45 9.18 13.25
N VAL A 59 -6.31 10.00 14.29
CA VAL A 59 -5.41 11.16 14.30
C VAL A 59 -4.50 11.16 15.53
N TYR A 60 -3.30 11.75 15.36
CA TYR A 60 -2.35 12.01 16.44
C TYR A 60 -1.44 13.17 16.08
N ASN A 61 -1.57 14.31 16.76
CA ASN A 61 -0.80 15.54 16.54
C ASN A 61 -0.88 16.04 15.08
N GLU A 62 -2.10 16.31 14.61
CA GLU A 62 -2.38 16.77 13.24
C GLU A 62 -2.93 18.20 13.20
N GLU A 63 -2.56 19.09 14.16
CA GLU A 63 -3.06 20.47 14.24
C GLU A 63 -2.91 21.29 12.96
N ARG A 64 -1.95 20.94 12.07
CA ARG A 64 -1.67 21.65 10.82
C ARG A 64 -2.60 21.25 9.68
N ASP A 65 -3.12 20.03 9.74
CA ASP A 65 -3.80 19.43 8.59
C ASP A 65 -5.26 19.08 8.86
N ILE A 66 -5.65 18.87 10.13
CA ILE A 66 -6.95 18.33 10.49
C ILE A 66 -8.12 19.22 10.04
N GLU A 67 -8.03 20.54 10.18
CA GLU A 67 -9.06 21.48 9.74
C GLU A 67 -9.29 21.36 8.24
N ARG A 68 -8.23 21.52 7.44
CA ARG A 68 -8.27 21.36 5.99
C ARG A 68 -8.80 19.99 5.56
N ARG A 69 -8.46 18.93 6.32
CA ARG A 69 -8.93 17.58 6.05
C ARG A 69 -10.43 17.44 6.24
N LEU A 70 -10.96 17.94 7.34
CA LEU A 70 -12.40 17.89 7.63
C LEU A 70 -13.19 18.71 6.63
N ASP A 71 -12.75 19.92 6.30
CA ASP A 71 -13.36 20.76 5.26
C ASP A 71 -13.39 20.04 3.91
N ASN A 72 -12.28 19.40 3.52
CA ASN A 72 -12.21 18.63 2.27
C ASN A 72 -13.22 17.47 2.20
N ILE A 73 -13.48 16.78 3.31
CA ILE A 73 -14.52 15.74 3.37
C ILE A 73 -15.91 16.40 3.25
N LEU A 74 -16.12 17.51 3.93
CA LEU A 74 -17.36 18.23 3.95
C LEU A 74 -17.74 18.85 2.59
N GLU A 75 -16.76 19.13 1.72
CA GLU A 75 -16.92 19.60 0.34
C GLU A 75 -17.18 18.50 -0.68
N SER A 76 -17.19 17.23 -0.26
CA SER A 76 -17.44 16.11 -1.16
C SER A 76 -18.84 16.15 -1.77
N ASP A 77 -19.01 15.53 -2.95
CA ASP A 77 -20.30 15.44 -3.63
C ASP A 77 -21.22 14.33 -3.07
N TYR A 78 -20.89 13.78 -1.90
CA TYR A 78 -21.70 12.77 -1.23
C TYR A 78 -22.79 13.44 -0.35
N PRO A 79 -24.05 12.92 -0.32
CA PRO A 79 -25.13 13.52 0.45
C PRO A 79 -24.81 13.61 1.94
N ARG A 80 -24.92 14.81 2.50
CA ARG A 80 -24.55 15.10 3.90
C ARG A 80 -25.33 14.25 4.91
N ASN A 81 -26.61 14.02 4.67
CA ASN A 81 -27.48 13.20 5.51
C ASN A 81 -27.16 11.69 5.45
N LYS A 82 -26.23 11.28 4.57
CA LYS A 82 -25.73 9.91 4.40
C LYS A 82 -24.26 9.76 4.80
N LEU A 83 -23.63 10.84 5.29
CA LEU A 83 -22.21 10.89 5.63
C LEU A 83 -22.03 11.14 7.13
N GLU A 84 -21.44 10.20 7.82
CA GLU A 84 -20.97 10.28 9.20
C GLU A 84 -19.45 10.46 9.22
N ILE A 85 -18.93 11.36 10.05
CA ILE A 85 -17.48 11.53 10.25
C ILE A 85 -17.14 11.15 11.68
N VAL A 86 -16.27 10.15 11.86
CA VAL A 86 -15.80 9.65 13.15
C VAL A 86 -14.30 9.87 13.24
N VAL A 87 -13.87 10.73 14.14
CA VAL A 87 -12.46 11.01 14.40
C VAL A 87 -12.05 10.36 15.72
N ILE A 88 -10.97 9.61 15.69
CA ILE A 88 -10.37 9.02 16.89
C ILE A 88 -9.05 9.75 17.17
N ASP A 89 -9.06 10.57 18.20
CA ASP A 89 -7.85 11.25 18.66
C ASP A 89 -7.07 10.36 19.64
N SER A 90 -5.94 9.87 19.19
CA SER A 90 -5.05 8.97 19.95
C SER A 90 -4.16 9.70 20.96
N GLY A 91 -4.76 10.59 21.77
CA GLY A 91 -4.06 11.32 22.83
C GLY A 91 -3.13 12.41 22.28
N SER A 92 -3.62 13.24 21.35
CA SER A 92 -2.85 14.38 20.84
C SER A 92 -2.48 15.38 21.94
N MET A 93 -1.26 15.90 21.86
CA MET A 93 -0.71 16.90 22.78
C MET A 93 -0.62 18.32 22.19
N ASP A 94 -0.98 18.44 20.91
CA ASP A 94 -1.07 19.71 20.18
C ASP A 94 -2.52 20.23 20.15
N LYS A 95 -2.82 21.17 19.27
CA LYS A 95 -4.16 21.79 19.14
C LYS A 95 -5.17 20.94 18.34
N THR A 96 -4.83 19.72 17.92
CA THR A 96 -5.70 18.86 17.09
C THR A 96 -7.10 18.74 17.69
N ARG A 97 -7.19 18.34 18.96
CA ARG A 97 -8.46 18.19 19.67
C ARG A 97 -9.25 19.50 19.75
N THR A 98 -8.58 20.58 20.15
CA THR A 98 -9.22 21.90 20.29
C THR A 98 -9.82 22.40 18.97
N ILE A 99 -9.12 22.18 17.83
CA ILE A 99 -9.60 22.55 16.50
C ILE A 99 -10.89 21.78 16.18
N ILE A 100 -10.93 20.47 16.42
CA ILE A 100 -12.10 19.65 16.14
C ILE A 100 -13.28 20.06 17.02
N GLU A 101 -13.07 20.23 18.33
CA GLU A 101 -14.12 20.63 19.28
C GLU A 101 -14.68 22.03 19.03
N SER A 102 -13.85 22.97 18.54
CA SER A 102 -14.30 24.36 18.31
C SER A 102 -14.96 24.57 16.95
N HIS A 103 -14.52 23.89 15.88
CA HIS A 103 -14.98 24.16 14.52
C HIS A 103 -15.92 23.08 13.95
N PHE A 104 -15.91 21.86 14.50
CA PHE A 104 -16.60 20.71 13.90
C PHE A 104 -17.49 19.92 14.88
N GLN A 105 -17.79 20.46 16.06
CA GLN A 105 -18.57 19.76 17.11
C GLN A 105 -19.92 19.23 16.63
N ASP A 106 -20.60 19.93 15.72
CA ASP A 106 -21.93 19.56 15.22
C ASP A 106 -21.88 18.59 14.01
N THR A 107 -20.69 18.35 13.45
CA THR A 107 -20.52 17.58 12.20
C THR A 107 -19.65 16.35 12.35
N VAL A 108 -18.87 16.27 13.44
CA VAL A 108 -17.88 15.20 13.67
C VAL A 108 -18.13 14.54 15.02
N THR A 109 -18.16 13.23 15.04
CA THR A 109 -18.11 12.45 16.28
C THR A 109 -16.64 12.30 16.68
N LEU A 110 -16.20 13.05 17.69
CA LEU A 110 -14.85 12.95 18.25
C LEU A 110 -14.81 11.97 19.40
N ILE A 111 -13.86 11.02 19.36
CA ILE A 111 -13.54 10.08 20.44
C ILE A 111 -12.09 10.27 20.80
N THR A 112 -11.78 10.45 22.08
CA THR A 112 -10.42 10.71 22.56
C THR A 112 -9.90 9.56 23.41
N GLU A 113 -8.68 9.11 23.14
CA GLU A 113 -7.93 8.21 23.99
C GLU A 113 -7.13 9.04 25.02
N GLN A 114 -6.98 8.53 26.24
CA GLN A 114 -6.15 9.19 27.25
C GLN A 114 -4.66 9.06 26.91
N GLU A 115 -4.25 7.92 26.41
CA GLU A 115 -2.89 7.60 26.00
C GLU A 115 -2.88 6.95 24.63
N ARG A 116 -1.80 7.16 23.90
CA ARG A 116 -1.61 6.62 22.57
C ARG A 116 -1.40 5.11 22.59
N GLN A 117 -2.34 4.34 22.06
CA GLN A 117 -2.28 2.88 21.96
C GLN A 117 -1.93 2.37 20.54
N GLY A 118 -1.85 3.27 19.56
CA GLY A 118 -1.47 2.95 18.17
C GLY A 118 -2.64 3.03 17.19
N LYS A 119 -2.31 3.10 15.88
CA LYS A 119 -3.30 3.31 14.83
C LYS A 119 -4.32 2.17 14.74
N ALA A 120 -3.89 0.92 14.86
CA ALA A 120 -4.79 -0.23 14.82
C ALA A 120 -5.81 -0.23 15.97
N HIS A 121 -5.40 0.16 17.18
CA HIS A 121 -6.30 0.33 18.31
C HIS A 121 -7.33 1.46 18.05
N ALA A 122 -6.88 2.62 17.57
CA ALA A 122 -7.77 3.72 17.20
C ALA A 122 -8.77 3.31 16.10
N ILE A 123 -8.33 2.57 15.09
CA ILE A 123 -9.23 2.00 14.08
C ILE A 123 -10.28 1.09 14.75
N ASN A 124 -9.88 0.18 15.63
CA ASN A 124 -10.78 -0.75 16.32
C ASN A 124 -11.82 -0.02 17.17
N LEU A 125 -11.41 1.04 17.87
CA LEU A 125 -12.33 1.88 18.65
C LEU A 125 -13.33 2.58 17.71
N GLY A 126 -12.87 3.09 16.58
CA GLY A 126 -13.72 3.72 15.58
C GLY A 126 -14.70 2.76 14.89
N LEU A 127 -14.28 1.52 14.59
CA LEU A 127 -15.14 0.50 13.99
C LEU A 127 -16.38 0.20 14.85
N GLN A 128 -16.26 0.28 16.18
CA GLN A 128 -17.39 0.07 17.10
C GLN A 128 -18.39 1.24 17.09
N ARG A 129 -18.02 2.38 16.57
CA ARG A 129 -18.81 3.61 16.56
C ARG A 129 -19.39 3.97 15.19
N CYS A 130 -18.77 3.49 14.12
CA CYS A 130 -19.26 3.67 12.76
C CYS A 130 -20.60 2.97 12.55
N LYS A 131 -21.60 3.70 12.00
CA LYS A 131 -22.96 3.22 11.73
C LYS A 131 -23.24 3.03 10.25
N GLY A 132 -22.32 3.49 9.38
CA GLY A 132 -22.46 3.39 7.94
C GLY A 132 -22.41 1.94 7.44
N GLU A 133 -23.08 1.67 6.34
CA GLU A 133 -23.01 0.40 5.60
C GLU A 133 -21.64 0.19 4.98
N ILE A 134 -20.99 1.31 4.62
CA ILE A 134 -19.62 1.38 4.10
C ILE A 134 -18.80 2.22 5.05
N ILE A 135 -17.63 1.73 5.42
CA ILE A 135 -16.65 2.47 6.22
C ILE A 135 -15.50 2.87 5.31
N ILE A 136 -15.16 4.16 5.28
CA ILE A 136 -13.98 4.68 4.59
C ILE A 136 -12.94 5.05 5.63
N LEU A 137 -11.82 4.32 5.62
CA LEU A 137 -10.66 4.62 6.46
C LEU A 137 -9.74 5.59 5.72
N THR A 138 -9.30 6.64 6.42
CA THR A 138 -8.42 7.67 5.87
C THR A 138 -7.52 8.29 6.94
N ASP A 139 -6.41 8.89 6.51
CA ASP A 139 -5.50 9.62 7.40
C ASP A 139 -5.90 11.10 7.54
N GLY A 140 -5.43 11.76 8.59
CA GLY A 140 -5.69 13.18 8.87
C GLY A 140 -5.00 14.15 7.90
N THR A 141 -4.05 13.69 7.09
CA THR A 141 -3.26 14.50 6.14
C THR A 141 -3.69 14.36 4.69
N THR A 142 -4.55 13.39 4.38
CA THR A 142 -4.96 13.02 3.02
C THR A 142 -6.05 13.97 2.50
N LEU A 143 -6.00 14.33 1.22
CA LEU A 143 -7.08 15.10 0.56
C LEU A 143 -7.69 14.29 -0.57
N TYR A 144 -9.01 14.39 -0.71
CA TYR A 144 -9.80 13.69 -1.71
C TYR A 144 -10.27 14.64 -2.80
N ASP A 145 -10.37 14.14 -4.03
CA ASP A 145 -11.17 14.80 -5.04
C ASP A 145 -12.65 14.77 -4.64
N LYS A 146 -13.44 15.75 -5.06
CA LYS A 146 -14.87 15.87 -4.67
C LYS A 146 -15.67 14.59 -4.91
N ARG A 147 -15.33 13.78 -5.93
CA ARG A 147 -16.05 12.55 -6.31
C ARG A 147 -15.50 11.28 -5.66
N THR A 148 -14.37 11.35 -4.96
CA THR A 148 -13.67 10.15 -4.47
C THR A 148 -14.55 9.29 -3.57
N ILE A 149 -15.31 9.88 -2.64
CA ILE A 149 -16.21 9.11 -1.77
C ILE A 149 -17.25 8.37 -2.60
N ARG A 150 -17.92 9.05 -3.55
CA ARG A 150 -18.91 8.43 -4.43
C ARG A 150 -18.32 7.30 -5.26
N GLN A 151 -17.15 7.51 -5.85
CA GLN A 151 -16.47 6.52 -6.68
C GLN A 151 -16.06 5.28 -5.89
N LEU A 152 -15.60 5.45 -4.65
CA LEU A 152 -15.34 4.31 -3.76
C LEU A 152 -16.63 3.54 -3.48
N VAL A 153 -17.71 4.22 -3.14
CA VAL A 153 -19.01 3.61 -2.81
C VAL A 153 -19.62 2.91 -4.02
N ASP A 154 -19.54 3.48 -5.21
CA ASP A 154 -20.07 2.88 -6.45
C ASP A 154 -19.47 1.51 -6.75
N SER A 155 -18.26 1.23 -6.30
CA SER A 155 -17.61 -0.07 -6.47
C SER A 155 -18.29 -1.21 -5.69
N PHE A 156 -19.08 -0.88 -4.67
CA PHE A 156 -19.83 -1.87 -3.89
C PHE A 156 -21.17 -2.30 -4.52
N LYS A 157 -21.49 -1.81 -5.71
CA LYS A 157 -22.59 -2.37 -6.53
C LYS A 157 -22.35 -3.85 -6.83
N ASP A 158 -21.09 -4.27 -6.98
CA ASP A 158 -20.73 -5.70 -6.98
C ASP A 158 -20.73 -6.23 -5.53
N VAL A 159 -21.66 -7.11 -5.21
CA VAL A 159 -21.82 -7.70 -3.86
C VAL A 159 -20.61 -8.51 -3.41
N ARG A 160 -19.79 -9.00 -4.36
CA ARG A 160 -18.56 -9.74 -4.08
C ARG A 160 -17.44 -8.85 -3.57
N VAL A 161 -17.53 -7.53 -3.83
CA VAL A 161 -16.51 -6.56 -3.38
C VAL A 161 -16.69 -6.29 -1.89
N GLY A 162 -15.68 -6.65 -1.13
CA GLY A 162 -15.60 -6.40 0.32
C GLY A 162 -14.80 -5.15 0.67
N ALA A 163 -13.80 -4.78 -0.15
CA ALA A 163 -13.06 -3.54 0.00
C ALA A 163 -12.57 -2.96 -1.31
N VAL A 164 -12.36 -1.64 -1.30
CA VAL A 164 -11.94 -0.83 -2.45
C VAL A 164 -10.83 0.13 -2.01
N SER A 165 -9.83 0.32 -2.84
CA SER A 165 -8.76 1.29 -2.64
C SER A 165 -8.81 2.37 -3.72
N ALA A 166 -8.51 3.61 -3.33
CA ALA A 166 -8.28 4.70 -4.27
C ALA A 166 -6.84 4.67 -4.84
N ILE A 167 -6.60 5.50 -5.86
CA ILE A 167 -5.30 5.74 -6.48
C ILE A 167 -4.62 6.94 -5.81
N TYR A 168 -3.35 6.79 -5.52
CA TYR A 168 -2.52 7.83 -4.91
C TYR A 168 -1.90 8.75 -5.96
N ASP A 169 -2.02 10.05 -5.77
CA ASP A 169 -1.29 11.05 -6.54
C ASP A 169 -0.31 11.83 -5.62
N VAL A 170 0.91 12.05 -6.11
CA VAL A 170 2.00 12.75 -5.40
C VAL A 170 2.08 14.19 -5.93
N PRO A 171 1.49 15.17 -5.23
CA PRO A 171 1.40 16.55 -5.73
C PRO A 171 2.77 17.24 -5.81
N ASN A 172 3.72 16.82 -4.96
CA ASN A 172 5.06 17.40 -4.88
C ASN A 172 6.15 16.56 -5.58
N ARG A 173 5.78 15.81 -6.61
CA ARG A 173 6.70 14.91 -7.35
C ARG A 173 7.93 15.61 -7.96
N GLU A 174 7.82 16.90 -8.25
CA GLU A 174 8.89 17.69 -8.87
C GLU A 174 9.83 18.39 -7.85
N GLU A 175 9.48 18.34 -6.54
CA GLU A 175 10.27 19.03 -5.52
C GLU A 175 11.60 18.33 -5.18
N SER A 176 11.71 17.03 -5.39
CA SER A 176 12.94 16.27 -5.14
C SER A 176 12.99 14.95 -5.91
N HIS A 177 14.21 14.40 -6.07
CA HIS A 177 14.38 13.05 -6.63
C HIS A 177 13.70 11.96 -5.79
N VAL A 178 13.52 12.19 -4.48
CA VAL A 178 12.86 11.26 -3.57
C VAL A 178 11.37 11.22 -3.87
N SER A 179 10.72 12.39 -3.97
CA SER A 179 9.29 12.47 -4.30
C SER A 179 9.00 12.03 -5.74
N GLU A 180 9.91 12.26 -6.69
CA GLU A 180 9.82 11.71 -8.05
C GLU A 180 9.89 10.17 -8.03
N SER A 181 10.80 9.59 -7.23
CA SER A 181 10.91 8.13 -7.08
C SER A 181 9.66 7.53 -6.43
N GLU A 182 9.05 8.23 -5.47
CA GLU A 182 7.78 7.84 -4.85
C GLU A 182 6.64 7.82 -5.88
N TYR A 183 6.53 8.86 -6.69
CA TYR A 183 5.55 8.92 -7.78
C TYR A 183 5.71 7.76 -8.76
N LYS A 184 6.94 7.48 -9.24
CA LYS A 184 7.21 6.36 -10.15
C LYS A 184 6.92 5.00 -9.53
N PHE A 185 7.25 4.83 -8.24
CA PHE A 185 6.93 3.62 -7.50
C PHE A 185 5.41 3.37 -7.47
N TRP A 186 4.61 4.39 -7.14
CA TRP A 186 3.17 4.25 -7.07
C TRP A 186 2.53 4.06 -8.43
N LEU A 187 3.01 4.76 -9.47
CA LEU A 187 2.55 4.56 -10.84
C LEU A 187 2.69 3.09 -11.28
N TYR A 188 3.85 2.47 -11.01
CA TYR A 188 4.07 1.05 -11.27
C TYR A 188 3.19 0.15 -10.38
N LYS A 189 3.16 0.41 -9.08
CA LYS A 189 2.41 -0.38 -8.11
C LYS A 189 0.90 -0.35 -8.40
N ASP A 190 0.34 0.81 -8.70
CA ASP A 190 -1.08 0.96 -9.02
C ASP A 190 -1.42 0.26 -10.34
N GLY A 191 -0.54 0.29 -11.33
CA GLY A 191 -0.69 -0.51 -12.54
C GLY A 191 -0.82 -2.01 -12.26
N ILE A 192 0.00 -2.55 -11.36
CA ILE A 192 -0.10 -3.95 -10.91
C ILE A 192 -1.39 -4.20 -10.13
N ARG A 193 -1.73 -3.33 -9.16
CA ARG A 193 -2.95 -3.44 -8.34
C ARG A 193 -4.23 -3.43 -9.20
N MET A 194 -4.27 -2.62 -10.25
CA MET A 194 -5.40 -2.60 -11.20
C MET A 194 -5.51 -3.91 -11.98
N LEU A 195 -4.39 -4.48 -12.44
CA LEU A 195 -4.38 -5.79 -13.11
C LEU A 195 -4.80 -6.92 -12.16
N GLU A 196 -4.33 -6.90 -10.92
CA GLU A 196 -4.74 -7.85 -9.86
C GLU A 196 -6.26 -7.74 -9.61
N SER A 197 -6.78 -6.52 -9.47
CA SER A 197 -8.21 -6.24 -9.26
C SER A 197 -9.07 -6.73 -10.42
N SER A 198 -8.62 -6.50 -11.66
CA SER A 198 -9.32 -6.98 -12.87
C SER A 198 -9.24 -8.50 -13.03
N THR A 199 -8.26 -9.16 -12.42
CA THR A 199 -8.11 -10.62 -12.46
C THR A 199 -8.88 -11.27 -11.31
N HIS A 200 -8.77 -10.76 -10.09
CA HIS A 200 -9.47 -11.23 -8.90
C HIS A 200 -9.46 -10.17 -7.78
N SER A 201 -8.37 -10.04 -7.03
CA SER A 201 -8.22 -9.14 -5.88
C SER A 201 -6.78 -8.66 -5.77
N THR A 202 -6.58 -7.41 -5.36
CA THR A 202 -5.26 -6.93 -4.91
C THR A 202 -5.05 -7.22 -3.43
N SER A 203 -3.81 -7.49 -3.05
CA SER A 203 -3.43 -7.70 -1.64
C SER A 203 -3.01 -6.41 -0.92
N TRP A 204 -3.18 -5.25 -1.57
CA TRP A 204 -2.72 -3.95 -1.08
C TRP A 204 -3.85 -2.93 -1.16
N LEU A 205 -4.29 -2.43 -0.02
CA LEU A 205 -5.08 -1.21 0.06
C LEU A 205 -4.16 0.00 0.25
N SER A 206 -4.66 1.19 0.03
CA SER A 206 -4.03 2.43 0.49
C SER A 206 -4.71 2.82 1.79
N GLY A 207 -3.99 2.77 2.91
CA GLY A 207 -4.54 3.10 4.23
C GLY A 207 -4.99 4.55 4.35
N GLU A 208 -4.55 5.38 3.41
CA GLU A 208 -4.93 6.78 3.26
C GLU A 208 -6.32 6.98 2.61
N ALA A 209 -6.77 5.99 1.82
CA ALA A 209 -8.06 6.05 1.13
C ALA A 209 -8.54 4.65 0.74
N CYS A 210 -9.13 3.94 1.68
CA CYS A 210 -9.78 2.66 1.43
C CYS A 210 -11.17 2.60 2.05
N ALA A 211 -12.07 1.91 1.36
CA ALA A 211 -13.43 1.67 1.80
C ALA A 211 -13.66 0.16 1.97
N PHE A 212 -14.51 -0.24 2.90
CA PHE A 212 -14.92 -1.62 3.09
C PHE A 212 -16.34 -1.72 3.66
N ARG A 213 -17.00 -2.86 3.40
CA ARG A 213 -18.34 -3.11 3.95
C ARG A 213 -18.27 -3.25 5.46
N SER A 214 -19.16 -2.56 6.14
CA SER A 214 -19.41 -2.76 7.56
C SER A 214 -19.81 -4.23 7.82
N GLY A 215 -19.37 -4.79 8.94
CA GLY A 215 -19.69 -6.18 9.32
C GLY A 215 -18.77 -7.25 8.72
N ILE A 216 -18.03 -7.00 7.63
CA ILE A 216 -17.03 -7.96 7.14
C ILE A 216 -15.80 -7.96 8.06
N LEU A 217 -15.35 -6.76 8.48
CA LEU A 217 -14.20 -6.59 9.36
C LEU A 217 -14.68 -6.33 10.80
N SER A 218 -14.40 -7.23 11.72
CA SER A 218 -14.73 -7.06 13.13
C SER A 218 -13.67 -6.26 13.89
N LYS A 219 -12.42 -6.48 13.56
CA LYS A 219 -11.27 -5.76 14.13
C LYS A 219 -10.03 -5.89 13.23
N VAL A 220 -9.13 -4.93 13.36
CA VAL A 220 -7.75 -4.99 12.85
C VAL A 220 -6.86 -5.60 13.94
N ASP A 221 -5.87 -6.42 13.57
CA ASP A 221 -4.93 -6.96 14.54
C ASP A 221 -4.08 -5.83 15.16
N GLU A 222 -4.09 -5.69 16.47
CA GLU A 222 -3.47 -4.54 17.16
C GLU A 222 -1.96 -4.54 17.09
N ASP A 223 -1.34 -5.70 16.86
CA ASP A 223 0.10 -5.86 16.66
C ASP A 223 0.56 -5.64 15.22
N THR A 224 -0.36 -5.24 14.31
CA THR A 224 -0.01 -4.95 12.92
C THR A 224 0.78 -3.65 12.76
N LEU A 225 1.74 -3.65 11.84
CA LEU A 225 2.43 -2.45 11.36
C LEU A 225 1.91 -1.97 9.99
N ALA A 226 0.97 -2.72 9.39
CA ALA A 226 0.38 -2.45 8.08
C ALA A 226 -1.12 -2.77 8.11
N ASP A 227 -1.87 -1.87 8.74
CA ASP A 227 -3.31 -1.94 8.88
C ASP A 227 -4.05 -2.15 7.55
N ASP A 228 -3.61 -1.47 6.50
CA ASP A 228 -4.10 -1.60 5.13
C ASP A 228 -3.98 -3.03 4.57
N SER A 229 -2.81 -3.63 4.72
CA SER A 229 -2.56 -5.02 4.31
C SER A 229 -3.32 -6.01 5.18
N ASN A 230 -3.39 -5.77 6.48
CA ASN A 230 -4.14 -6.61 7.42
C ASN A 230 -5.64 -6.63 7.04
N ILE A 231 -6.25 -5.45 6.83
CA ILE A 231 -7.64 -5.30 6.39
C ILE A 231 -7.87 -6.04 5.06
N ALA A 232 -7.01 -5.81 4.05
CA ALA A 232 -7.14 -6.45 2.75
C ALA A 232 -7.13 -7.98 2.86
N LEU A 233 -6.16 -8.54 3.57
CA LEU A 233 -5.98 -9.98 3.66
C LEU A 233 -7.05 -10.65 4.53
N GLN A 234 -7.54 -9.98 5.59
CA GLN A 234 -8.70 -10.47 6.36
C GLN A 234 -9.96 -10.55 5.47
N ILE A 235 -10.25 -9.52 4.69
CA ILE A 235 -11.42 -9.48 3.80
C ILE A 235 -11.32 -10.58 2.73
N ILE A 236 -10.14 -10.77 2.12
CA ILE A 236 -9.92 -11.83 1.14
C ILE A 236 -10.05 -13.22 1.78
N SER A 237 -9.53 -13.42 2.99
CA SER A 237 -9.64 -14.71 3.70
C SER A 237 -11.10 -15.12 3.99
N LYS A 238 -12.00 -14.13 4.05
CA LYS A 238 -13.45 -14.33 4.20
C LYS A 238 -14.19 -14.53 2.87
N GLY A 239 -13.46 -14.62 1.73
CA GLY A 239 -14.01 -14.89 0.42
C GLY A 239 -14.48 -13.66 -0.36
N HIS A 240 -14.26 -12.45 0.14
CA HIS A 240 -14.62 -11.23 -0.56
C HIS A 240 -13.47 -10.70 -1.43
N ARG A 241 -13.83 -9.95 -2.48
CA ARG A 241 -12.86 -9.31 -3.36
C ARG A 241 -12.36 -7.99 -2.77
N VAL A 242 -11.08 -7.70 -2.99
CA VAL A 242 -10.45 -6.41 -2.70
C VAL A 242 -9.98 -5.83 -4.03
N ILE A 243 -10.48 -4.65 -4.39
CA ILE A 243 -10.22 -4.04 -5.70
C ILE A 243 -9.65 -2.63 -5.60
N VAL A 244 -9.19 -2.09 -6.72
CA VAL A 244 -8.81 -0.68 -6.88
C VAL A 244 -9.81 -0.02 -7.81
N ASN A 245 -10.33 1.13 -7.43
CA ASN A 245 -11.09 2.00 -8.33
C ASN A 245 -10.15 3.07 -8.90
N GLN A 246 -9.93 3.03 -10.22
CA GLN A 246 -9.00 3.93 -10.91
C GLN A 246 -9.47 5.40 -10.95
N ASP A 247 -10.78 5.63 -10.79
CA ASP A 247 -11.36 6.96 -10.85
C ASP A 247 -11.34 7.64 -9.47
N ALA A 248 -11.36 6.85 -8.38
CA ALA A 248 -11.22 7.36 -7.01
C ALA A 248 -9.77 7.77 -6.75
N ARG A 249 -9.54 9.06 -6.44
CA ARG A 249 -8.20 9.62 -6.28
C ARG A 249 -8.03 10.32 -4.95
N PHE A 250 -6.83 10.24 -4.41
CA PHE A 250 -6.42 11.03 -3.26
C PHE A 250 -5.01 11.59 -3.47
N VAL A 251 -4.74 12.70 -2.83
CA VAL A 251 -3.44 13.34 -2.83
C VAL A 251 -2.87 13.41 -1.43
N GLU A 252 -1.59 13.16 -1.32
CA GLU A 252 -0.82 13.33 -0.11
C GLU A 252 0.62 13.69 -0.46
N ARG A 253 1.24 14.60 0.28
CA ARG A 253 2.64 14.98 0.04
C ARG A 253 3.58 13.84 0.42
N SER A 254 4.55 13.57 -0.44
CA SER A 254 5.65 12.64 -0.17
C SER A 254 6.78 13.34 0.58
N PRO A 255 7.54 12.63 1.43
CA PRO A 255 8.80 13.14 1.97
C PRO A 255 9.76 13.54 0.87
N THR A 256 10.48 14.65 1.09
CA THR A 256 11.48 15.16 0.15
C THR A 256 12.90 14.73 0.52
N GLN A 257 13.14 14.27 1.76
CA GLN A 257 14.43 13.82 2.25
C GLN A 257 14.55 12.31 2.23
N PHE A 258 15.72 11.81 1.80
CA PHE A 258 15.99 10.37 1.65
C PHE A 258 15.84 9.58 2.95
N PHE A 259 16.34 10.05 4.08
CA PHE A 259 16.28 9.32 5.34
C PHE A 259 14.86 9.18 5.89
N ASP A 260 14.01 10.22 5.75
CA ASP A 260 12.60 10.17 6.11
C ASP A 260 11.85 9.18 5.24
N TYR A 261 12.05 9.26 3.93
CA TYR A 261 11.49 8.33 2.94
C TYR A 261 11.88 6.88 3.27
N PHE A 262 13.17 6.64 3.47
CA PHE A 262 13.72 5.32 3.73
C PHE A 262 13.16 4.70 5.02
N ARG A 263 13.06 5.48 6.10
CA ARG A 263 12.49 5.04 7.38
C ARG A 263 11.01 4.65 7.23
N ILE A 264 10.21 5.47 6.56
CA ILE A 264 8.78 5.21 6.34
C ILE A 264 8.60 3.95 5.49
N LYS A 265 9.33 3.82 4.40
CA LYS A 265 9.25 2.66 3.50
C LYS A 265 9.72 1.37 4.15
N SER A 266 10.80 1.40 4.93
CA SER A 266 11.29 0.21 5.63
C SER A 266 10.29 -0.29 6.68
N ARG A 267 9.62 0.62 7.40
CA ARG A 267 8.53 0.26 8.32
C ARG A 267 7.34 -0.36 7.58
N ARG A 268 6.90 0.26 6.47
CA ARG A 268 5.80 -0.27 5.63
C ARG A 268 6.16 -1.64 5.04
N ALA A 269 7.41 -1.83 4.60
CA ALA A 269 7.89 -3.11 4.10
C ALA A 269 7.90 -4.19 5.18
N LEU A 270 8.36 -3.87 6.40
CA LEU A 270 8.32 -4.79 7.55
C LEU A 270 6.88 -5.21 7.86
N GLY A 271 5.96 -4.25 7.94
CA GLY A 271 4.54 -4.53 8.16
C GLY A 271 3.97 -5.45 7.06
N GLY A 272 4.20 -5.11 5.80
CA GLY A 272 3.77 -5.94 4.67
C GLY A 272 4.33 -7.36 4.70
N LEU A 273 5.56 -7.53 5.18
CA LEU A 273 6.25 -8.82 5.34
C LEU A 273 5.61 -9.65 6.47
N ILE A 274 5.34 -9.02 7.63
CA ILE A 274 4.66 -9.66 8.77
C ILE A 274 3.27 -10.14 8.33
N GLU A 275 2.48 -9.29 7.67
CA GLU A 275 1.15 -9.67 7.21
C GLU A 275 1.19 -10.75 6.13
N THR A 276 2.20 -10.73 5.25
CA THR A 276 2.41 -11.81 4.27
C THR A 276 2.66 -13.16 4.94
N LEU A 277 3.39 -13.20 6.06
CA LEU A 277 3.61 -14.42 6.82
C LEU A 277 2.39 -14.83 7.66
N ARG A 278 1.68 -13.86 8.21
CA ARG A 278 0.46 -14.08 9.03
C ARG A 278 -0.62 -14.79 8.22
N PHE A 279 -0.85 -14.35 7.00
CA PHE A 279 -1.87 -14.92 6.10
C PHE A 279 -1.33 -15.99 5.13
N ARG A 280 -0.23 -16.69 5.49
CA ARG A 280 0.36 -17.74 4.62
C ARG A 280 -0.60 -18.86 4.20
N SER A 281 -1.70 -19.06 4.91
CA SER A 281 -2.76 -20.02 4.55
C SER A 281 -3.46 -19.69 3.23
N LEU A 282 -3.32 -18.45 2.72
CA LEU A 282 -3.82 -18.04 1.42
C LEU A 282 -2.92 -18.54 0.26
N LEU A 283 -1.67 -18.97 0.57
CA LEU A 283 -0.71 -19.43 -0.43
C LEU A 283 -1.16 -20.73 -1.07
N PHE A 284 -1.26 -20.74 -2.39
CA PHE A 284 -1.73 -21.86 -3.21
C PHE A 284 -3.13 -22.39 -2.83
N ASN A 285 -3.91 -21.61 -2.06
CA ASN A 285 -5.25 -22.02 -1.66
C ASN A 285 -6.24 -21.84 -2.83
N PRO A 286 -6.82 -22.94 -3.35
CA PRO A 286 -7.71 -22.87 -4.51
C PRO A 286 -9.06 -22.21 -4.22
N GLN A 287 -9.49 -22.13 -2.94
CA GLN A 287 -10.74 -21.48 -2.53
C GLN A 287 -10.73 -19.98 -2.82
N HIS A 288 -9.54 -19.36 -2.91
CA HIS A 288 -9.38 -17.95 -3.26
C HIS A 288 -9.04 -17.74 -4.76
N GLY A 289 -9.37 -18.70 -5.64
CA GLY A 289 -9.25 -18.57 -7.08
C GLY A 289 -7.85 -18.14 -7.56
N TYR A 290 -7.80 -17.18 -8.47
CA TYR A 290 -6.52 -16.62 -8.98
C TYR A 290 -5.71 -15.87 -7.91
N PHE A 291 -6.36 -15.35 -6.87
CA PHE A 291 -5.66 -14.71 -5.78
C PHE A 291 -4.72 -15.70 -5.07
N GLY A 292 -5.25 -16.83 -4.60
CA GLY A 292 -4.45 -17.84 -3.92
C GLY A 292 -3.42 -18.53 -4.83
N LYS A 293 -3.76 -18.74 -6.11
CA LYS A 293 -2.90 -19.50 -7.06
C LYS A 293 -1.79 -18.68 -7.70
N ILE A 294 -1.98 -17.37 -7.88
CA ILE A 294 -1.06 -16.52 -8.67
C ILE A 294 -0.65 -15.26 -7.91
N ILE A 295 -1.64 -14.48 -7.42
CA ILE A 295 -1.37 -13.16 -6.85
C ILE A 295 -0.65 -13.27 -5.52
N TYR A 296 -1.11 -14.12 -4.63
CA TYR A 296 -0.49 -14.29 -3.32
C TYR A 296 0.90 -14.99 -3.38
N PRO A 297 1.13 -16.01 -4.21
CA PRO A 297 2.48 -16.52 -4.48
C PRO A 297 3.46 -15.45 -4.98
N TYR A 298 3.02 -14.54 -5.87
CA TYR A 298 3.85 -13.43 -6.30
C TYR A 298 4.14 -12.44 -5.16
N ARG A 299 3.14 -12.13 -4.32
CA ARG A 299 3.37 -11.34 -3.09
C ARG A 299 4.42 -11.98 -2.19
N MET A 300 4.32 -13.29 -1.95
CA MET A 300 5.32 -14.06 -1.17
C MET A 300 6.70 -13.96 -1.82
N PHE A 301 6.79 -14.10 -3.14
CA PHE A 301 8.03 -13.95 -3.88
C PHE A 301 8.64 -12.56 -3.68
N VAL A 302 7.89 -11.50 -3.89
CA VAL A 302 8.38 -10.11 -3.78
C VAL A 302 8.79 -9.76 -2.35
N CYS A 303 8.03 -10.20 -1.35
CA CYS A 303 8.30 -9.85 0.05
C CYS A 303 9.43 -10.68 0.68
N LEU A 304 9.59 -11.95 0.33
CA LEU A 304 10.50 -12.88 1.00
C LEU A 304 11.64 -13.36 0.08
N VAL A 305 11.30 -13.88 -1.10
CA VAL A 305 12.26 -14.57 -1.95
C VAL A 305 13.15 -13.60 -2.71
N SER A 306 12.56 -12.58 -3.33
CA SER A 306 13.30 -11.58 -4.12
C SER A 306 14.39 -10.85 -3.32
N PRO A 307 14.17 -10.37 -2.08
CA PRO A 307 15.24 -9.75 -1.30
C PRO A 307 16.35 -10.73 -0.91
N ILE A 308 16.04 -12.01 -0.63
CA ILE A 308 17.05 -13.03 -0.35
C ILE A 308 17.90 -13.27 -1.60
N LEU A 309 17.26 -13.45 -2.75
CA LEU A 309 17.98 -13.60 -4.03
C LEU A 309 18.82 -12.38 -4.36
N THR A 310 18.35 -11.18 -4.03
CA THR A 310 19.12 -9.94 -4.20
C THR A 310 20.37 -9.93 -3.32
N CYS A 311 20.30 -10.38 -2.06
CA CYS A 311 21.47 -10.55 -1.20
C CYS A 311 22.49 -11.54 -1.82
N VAL A 312 21.99 -12.67 -2.34
CA VAL A 312 22.84 -13.66 -3.05
C VAL A 312 23.50 -13.02 -4.28
N LEU A 313 22.73 -12.27 -5.08
CA LEU A 313 23.26 -11.57 -6.26
C LEU A 313 24.33 -10.54 -5.89
N ILE A 314 24.16 -9.79 -4.80
CA ILE A 314 25.17 -8.85 -4.31
C ILE A 314 26.45 -9.59 -3.92
N GLY A 315 26.34 -10.68 -3.16
CA GLY A 315 27.50 -11.53 -2.80
C GLY A 315 28.23 -12.08 -4.02
N MET A 316 27.48 -12.60 -5.00
CA MET A 316 28.04 -13.11 -6.25
C MET A 316 28.68 -12.00 -7.10
N LEU A 317 28.09 -10.80 -7.12
CA LEU A 317 28.68 -9.65 -7.81
C LEU A 317 30.05 -9.28 -7.21
N VAL A 318 30.18 -9.27 -5.89
CA VAL A 318 31.46 -9.04 -5.21
C VAL A 318 32.50 -10.09 -5.62
N LEU A 319 32.13 -11.37 -5.59
CA LEU A 319 33.02 -12.47 -6.01
C LEU A 319 33.43 -12.34 -7.48
N THR A 320 32.48 -11.98 -8.35
CA THR A 320 32.74 -11.73 -9.79
C THR A 320 33.70 -10.55 -10.00
N ILE A 321 33.54 -9.46 -9.25
CA ILE A 321 34.44 -8.31 -9.30
C ILE A 321 35.85 -8.74 -8.85
N MET A 322 35.97 -9.52 -7.77
CA MET A 322 37.27 -10.04 -7.32
C MET A 322 37.95 -10.92 -8.38
N GLU A 323 37.19 -11.80 -9.05
CA GLU A 323 37.69 -12.67 -10.14
C GLU A 323 38.15 -11.79 -11.34
N ILE A 324 37.39 -10.77 -11.70
CA ILE A 324 37.75 -9.84 -12.78
C ILE A 324 39.02 -9.05 -12.45
N VAL A 325 39.09 -8.46 -11.24
CA VAL A 325 40.25 -7.69 -10.77
C VAL A 325 41.53 -8.55 -10.81
N SER A 326 41.44 -9.81 -10.36
CA SER A 326 42.57 -10.74 -10.39
C SER A 326 43.00 -11.14 -11.81
N SER A 327 42.07 -11.10 -12.78
CA SER A 327 42.30 -11.54 -14.15
C SER A 327 42.81 -10.45 -15.10
N ILE A 328 42.25 -9.21 -14.98
CA ILE A 328 42.54 -8.12 -15.91
C ILE A 328 43.20 -6.89 -15.26
N GLY A 329 43.46 -6.96 -13.96
CA GLY A 329 44.09 -5.89 -13.18
C GLY A 329 43.13 -4.77 -12.74
N VAL A 330 43.60 -4.00 -11.77
CA VAL A 330 42.77 -2.97 -11.08
C VAL A 330 42.29 -1.89 -12.02
N LEU A 331 43.14 -1.38 -12.90
CA LEU A 331 42.82 -0.25 -13.78
C LEU A 331 41.66 -0.57 -14.74
N ALA A 332 41.72 -1.73 -15.40
CA ALA A 332 40.68 -2.17 -16.32
C ALA A 332 39.35 -2.39 -15.58
N SER A 333 39.41 -2.96 -14.37
CA SER A 333 38.24 -3.19 -13.51
C SER A 333 37.58 -1.87 -13.06
N VAL A 334 38.37 -0.83 -12.76
CA VAL A 334 37.87 0.51 -12.44
C VAL A 334 37.13 1.13 -13.63
N ILE A 335 37.68 1.02 -14.84
CA ILE A 335 37.03 1.54 -16.06
C ILE A 335 35.69 0.85 -16.30
N ILE A 336 35.65 -0.49 -16.19
CA ILE A 336 34.40 -1.25 -16.34
C ILE A 336 33.39 -0.83 -15.23
N GLY A 337 33.85 -0.69 -14.00
CA GLY A 337 33.01 -0.25 -12.87
C GLY A 337 32.40 1.14 -13.10
N ILE A 338 33.18 2.10 -13.58
CA ILE A 338 32.69 3.44 -13.97
C ILE A 338 31.63 3.32 -15.06
N GLY A 339 31.86 2.50 -16.10
CA GLY A 339 30.90 2.26 -17.17
C GLY A 339 29.55 1.70 -16.64
N VAL A 340 29.59 0.73 -15.76
CA VAL A 340 28.39 0.13 -15.13
C VAL A 340 27.66 1.17 -14.26
N ILE A 341 28.39 1.90 -13.41
CA ILE A 341 27.80 2.95 -12.55
C ILE A 341 27.18 4.05 -13.41
N SER A 342 27.84 4.48 -14.47
CA SER A 342 27.31 5.47 -15.41
C SER A 342 26.04 4.98 -16.11
N THR A 343 25.98 3.72 -16.51
CA THR A 343 24.78 3.12 -17.13
C THR A 343 23.61 3.07 -16.14
N VAL A 344 23.86 2.66 -14.88
CA VAL A 344 22.84 2.67 -13.82
C VAL A 344 22.37 4.09 -13.51
N PHE A 345 23.28 5.05 -13.52
CA PHE A 345 22.97 6.47 -13.29
C PHE A 345 22.18 7.09 -14.45
N LEU A 346 22.48 6.72 -15.70
CA LEU A 346 21.76 7.17 -16.90
C LEU A 346 20.37 6.50 -17.01
N ALA A 347 20.21 5.28 -16.53
CA ALA A 347 18.93 4.57 -16.46
C ALA A 347 18.00 5.12 -15.37
N ARG A 348 18.03 6.44 -15.11
CA ARG A 348 17.27 7.16 -14.09
C ARG A 348 15.79 6.75 -14.06
N GLY A 349 15.31 6.39 -12.89
CA GLY A 349 13.89 6.19 -12.59
C GLY A 349 13.54 4.75 -12.18
N SER A 350 13.26 3.87 -13.14
CA SER A 350 12.72 2.52 -12.81
C SER A 350 13.76 1.61 -12.14
N ILE A 351 15.00 1.62 -12.59
CA ILE A 351 16.09 0.79 -12.00
C ILE A 351 16.43 1.28 -10.60
N THR A 352 16.53 2.58 -10.39
CA THR A 352 16.82 3.17 -9.08
C THR A 352 15.70 2.85 -8.09
N THR A 353 14.44 2.97 -8.50
CA THR A 353 13.27 2.60 -7.69
C THR A 353 13.27 1.12 -7.33
N PHE A 354 13.63 0.24 -8.29
CA PHE A 354 13.77 -1.18 -8.03
C PHE A 354 14.86 -1.48 -6.99
N ILE A 355 16.05 -0.89 -7.15
CA ILE A 355 17.17 -1.05 -6.20
C ILE A 355 16.77 -0.57 -4.80
N TYR A 356 16.15 0.59 -4.68
CA TYR A 356 15.67 1.10 -3.39
C TYR A 356 14.64 0.16 -2.76
N THR A 357 13.72 -0.37 -3.54
CA THR A 357 12.71 -1.33 -3.05
C THR A 357 13.39 -2.59 -2.51
N GLN A 358 14.40 -3.14 -3.20
CA GLN A 358 15.13 -4.32 -2.73
C GLN A 358 15.89 -4.01 -1.43
N LEU A 359 16.62 -2.90 -1.35
CA LEU A 359 17.36 -2.52 -0.14
C LEU A 359 16.43 -2.32 1.05
N ILE A 360 15.31 -1.63 0.86
CA ILE A 360 14.28 -1.43 1.88
C ILE A 360 13.74 -2.76 2.39
N THR A 361 13.45 -3.70 1.48
CA THR A 361 12.90 -5.01 1.84
C THR A 361 13.93 -5.90 2.53
N ILE A 362 15.21 -5.83 2.13
CA ILE A 362 16.33 -6.51 2.83
C ILE A 362 16.43 -6.03 4.28
N ILE A 363 16.35 -4.73 4.51
CA ILE A 363 16.40 -4.16 5.87
C ILE A 363 15.19 -4.58 6.68
N ALA A 364 14.01 -4.57 6.07
CA ALA A 364 12.79 -5.05 6.71
C ALA A 364 12.92 -6.53 7.13
N LEU A 365 13.49 -7.38 6.26
CA LEU A 365 13.76 -8.78 6.55
C LEU A 365 14.76 -8.94 7.71
N PHE A 366 15.81 -8.14 7.72
CA PHE A 366 16.78 -8.11 8.82
C PHE A 366 16.14 -7.72 10.16
N TRP A 367 15.27 -6.71 10.17
CA TRP A 367 14.52 -6.31 11.37
C TRP A 367 13.57 -7.42 11.83
N LEU A 368 12.91 -8.11 10.89
CA LEU A 368 12.05 -9.24 11.21
C LEU A 368 12.81 -10.36 11.91
N VAL A 369 13.97 -10.76 11.35
CA VAL A 369 14.82 -11.83 11.91
C VAL A 369 15.34 -11.47 13.29
N ARG A 370 15.63 -10.20 13.54
CA ARG A 370 16.06 -9.70 14.87
C ARG A 370 14.91 -9.53 15.87
N GLY A 371 13.67 -9.80 15.48
CA GLY A 371 12.50 -9.65 16.33
C GLY A 371 12.16 -8.19 16.65
N ASN A 372 12.74 -7.23 15.92
CA ASN A 372 12.51 -5.80 16.14
C ASN A 372 11.17 -5.39 15.50
N LYS A 373 10.10 -5.42 16.32
CA LYS A 373 8.75 -5.01 15.95
C LYS A 373 8.42 -3.58 16.38
N ASP A 374 9.26 -2.95 17.21
CA ASP A 374 9.00 -1.64 17.81
C ASP A 374 9.45 -0.49 16.88
N VAL A 375 8.92 -0.48 15.66
CA VAL A 375 9.11 0.63 14.73
C VAL A 375 7.89 1.55 14.83
N ARG A 376 7.83 2.36 15.90
CA ARG A 376 6.72 3.29 16.16
C ARG A 376 6.58 4.29 15.01
N TRP A 377 5.34 4.56 14.63
CA TRP A 377 5.05 5.62 13.69
C TRP A 377 5.47 6.98 14.28
N THR A 378 6.30 7.70 13.57
CA THR A 378 6.67 9.07 13.90
C THR A 378 6.37 9.94 12.69
N ARG A 379 5.77 11.12 12.90
CA ARG A 379 5.48 12.07 11.81
C ARG A 379 6.78 12.41 11.06
N SER A 380 6.73 12.45 9.74
CA SER A 380 7.83 12.97 8.93
C SER A 380 7.94 14.48 9.11
N LYS A 381 9.15 14.99 9.32
CA LYS A 381 9.39 16.43 9.43
C LYS A 381 9.33 17.16 8.08
N THR A 382 9.36 16.41 6.98
CA THR A 382 9.50 16.93 5.60
C THR A 382 8.29 16.65 4.71
N ARG A 383 7.17 16.27 5.31
CA ARG A 383 5.87 16.08 4.66
C ARG A 383 5.08 17.37 4.55
#